data_df995d5779db462ae960229140bfeb7d
#
_entry.id   df995d5779db462ae960229140bfeb7d
#
_cell.length_a   1.000
_cell.length_b   1.000
_cell.length_c   1.000
_cell.angle_alpha   90.00
_cell.angle_beta   90.00
_cell.angle_gamma   90.00
#
_symmetry.space_group_name_H-M   'P 1'
#
loop_
_entity.id
_entity.type
_entity.pdbx_description
1 polymer ?
#
loop_
_entity_poly.entity_id
_entity_poly.type
_entity_poly.pdbx_seq_one_letter_code
_entity_poly.pdbx_strand_id
1 'polypeptide(L)'
;KSGSAEKASCYVYSSWETKGFIDKMAAGNWNDYYDGLTIHPYCGDPGADQDKGAFYDSAMRLAENVGIQKVKNYVNMLPQGKVPVISEYGIFRSTSPLLRSQTHAVYIAKVLMEYVRLGSPYIQKHCLVDWYSSGADSLGPTQQAVIQAVPQTGANQGTGEGNFRFFSTPSAKVFELFSNSFAKGTKVVGTEFEHVETLANGTKAYSAIASKGDDGTLYVTVVNTDRENDKKLRVKVDGVDLTGKTVEVQTLAGESFVDENSLAEPDKVTIENSTVTAEGTDLELTAKAHSVMSITVKEKVDPPAPETYTVTAKANNTDMGTVTIDPVKDKYNAGEKVTATATAKEGYEFVNWTVDGQEVSTKTTYELTVEKNTELTANFKAKAPV
;
A
#
# COMPACT_ATOMS: atom_id res chain seq x y z
N LYS A 1 1.02 -18.59 -25.39
CA LYS A 1 0.32 -17.36 -24.95
C LYS A 1 -1.07 -17.38 -25.56
N SER A 2 -2.11 -17.45 -24.74
CA SER A 2 -3.50 -17.34 -25.19
C SER A 2 -3.73 -15.94 -25.75
N GLY A 3 -4.50 -15.79 -26.82
CA GLY A 3 -4.81 -14.51 -27.47
C GLY A 3 -5.81 -13.64 -26.70
N SER A 4 -5.90 -13.77 -25.37
CA SER A 4 -6.70 -12.90 -24.51
C SER A 4 -6.01 -11.55 -24.29
N ALA A 5 -6.76 -10.47 -24.17
CA ALA A 5 -6.25 -9.12 -23.93
C ALA A 5 -5.46 -8.97 -22.61
N GLU A 6 -5.66 -9.88 -21.66
CA GLU A 6 -4.89 -9.98 -20.42
C GLU A 6 -3.85 -11.09 -20.53
N LYS A 7 -2.58 -10.69 -20.57
CA LYS A 7 -1.46 -11.66 -20.57
C LYS A 7 -1.24 -12.15 -19.14
N ALA A 8 -1.37 -13.46 -18.92
CA ALA A 8 -0.93 -14.07 -17.68
C ALA A 8 0.60 -13.98 -17.57
N SER A 9 1.10 -13.51 -16.43
CA SER A 9 2.53 -13.53 -16.11
C SER A 9 2.98 -14.95 -15.80
N CYS A 10 4.11 -15.37 -16.35
CA CYS A 10 4.70 -16.68 -16.13
C CYS A 10 6.01 -16.55 -15.36
N TYR A 11 6.07 -17.12 -14.16
CA TYR A 11 7.27 -17.14 -13.32
C TYR A 11 7.80 -18.55 -13.20
N VAL A 12 9.09 -18.70 -13.45
CA VAL A 12 9.75 -20.01 -13.44
C VAL A 12 10.63 -20.12 -12.21
N TYR A 13 10.50 -21.23 -11.50
CA TYR A 13 11.36 -21.52 -10.36
C TYR A 13 12.78 -21.82 -10.84
N SER A 14 13.74 -21.06 -10.33
CA SER A 14 15.16 -21.38 -10.50
C SER A 14 15.65 -22.12 -9.26
N SER A 15 16.30 -23.26 -9.49
CA SER A 15 16.91 -24.03 -8.42
C SER A 15 18.10 -23.29 -7.80
N TRP A 16 18.78 -23.92 -6.82
CA TRP A 16 19.93 -23.37 -6.08
C TRP A 16 21.08 -22.87 -6.98
N GLU A 17 21.22 -23.41 -8.20
CA GLU A 17 22.21 -22.97 -9.18
C GLU A 17 21.65 -21.94 -10.15
N THR A 18 21.34 -20.79 -9.64
CA THR A 18 20.66 -19.71 -10.36
C THR A 18 21.35 -19.34 -11.67
N LYS A 19 22.67 -19.15 -11.67
CA LYS A 19 23.40 -18.77 -12.89
C LYS A 19 23.36 -19.85 -13.96
N GLY A 20 23.64 -21.10 -13.62
CA GLY A 20 23.58 -22.21 -14.56
C GLY A 20 22.20 -22.43 -15.15
N PHE A 21 21.14 -22.15 -14.37
CA PHE A 21 19.77 -22.20 -14.88
C PHE A 21 19.50 -21.07 -15.89
N ILE A 22 19.87 -19.83 -15.56
CA ILE A 22 19.72 -18.66 -16.46
C ILE A 22 20.47 -18.88 -17.76
N ASP A 23 21.71 -19.37 -17.69
CA ASP A 23 22.53 -19.66 -18.87
C ASP A 23 21.88 -20.73 -19.77
N LYS A 24 21.27 -21.77 -19.19
CA LYS A 24 20.54 -22.79 -19.94
C LYS A 24 19.28 -22.26 -20.60
N MET A 25 18.53 -21.40 -19.90
CA MET A 25 17.34 -20.76 -20.46
C MET A 25 17.71 -19.88 -21.67
N ALA A 26 18.80 -19.12 -21.56
CA ALA A 26 19.31 -18.29 -22.64
C ALA A 26 19.80 -19.13 -23.84
N ALA A 27 20.58 -20.19 -23.58
CA ALA A 27 21.09 -21.09 -24.63
C ALA A 27 19.97 -21.82 -25.36
N GLY A 28 18.85 -22.11 -24.68
CA GLY A 28 17.67 -22.72 -25.29
C GLY A 28 16.75 -21.76 -26.04
N ASN A 29 17.05 -20.46 -26.05
CA ASN A 29 16.17 -19.39 -26.56
C ASN A 29 14.81 -19.34 -25.84
N TRP A 30 14.77 -19.65 -24.54
CA TRP A 30 13.53 -19.75 -23.76
C TRP A 30 13.16 -18.46 -23.01
N ASN A 31 13.97 -17.39 -23.15
CA ASN A 31 13.72 -16.13 -22.44
C ASN A 31 12.38 -15.49 -22.78
N ASP A 32 11.78 -15.76 -23.92
CA ASP A 32 10.48 -15.21 -24.33
C ASP A 32 9.28 -15.93 -23.71
N TYR A 33 9.49 -17.05 -23.02
CA TYR A 33 8.43 -17.89 -22.48
C TYR A 33 8.10 -17.62 -21.02
N TYR A 34 8.86 -16.76 -20.34
CA TYR A 34 8.61 -16.40 -18.94
C TYR A 34 8.81 -14.89 -18.71
N ASP A 35 8.23 -14.37 -17.64
CA ASP A 35 8.28 -12.95 -17.27
C ASP A 35 9.22 -12.69 -16.08
N GLY A 36 9.46 -13.69 -15.25
CA GLY A 36 10.39 -13.61 -14.14
C GLY A 36 10.86 -14.96 -13.63
N LEU A 37 11.87 -14.91 -12.79
CA LEU A 37 12.46 -16.09 -12.16
C LEU A 37 12.37 -16.00 -10.65
N THR A 38 12.09 -17.12 -9.99
CA THR A 38 11.97 -17.17 -8.54
C THR A 38 13.30 -17.45 -7.86
N ILE A 39 13.48 -16.89 -6.65
CA ILE A 39 14.64 -17.12 -5.79
C ILE A 39 14.20 -17.25 -4.34
N HIS A 40 14.95 -18.05 -3.56
CA HIS A 40 14.82 -18.18 -2.10
C HIS A 40 16.06 -17.59 -1.40
N PRO A 41 16.08 -16.29 -1.08
CA PRO A 41 17.25 -15.61 -0.52
C PRO A 41 17.36 -15.80 1.00
N TYR A 42 17.30 -17.04 1.48
CA TYR A 42 17.53 -17.30 2.90
C TYR A 42 18.91 -16.83 3.35
N CYS A 43 18.93 -16.21 4.54
CA CYS A 43 20.16 -15.95 5.28
C CYS A 43 20.61 -17.21 6.06
N GLY A 44 21.81 -17.20 6.57
CA GLY A 44 22.28 -18.25 7.49
C GLY A 44 21.69 -18.07 8.90
N ASP A 45 22.08 -18.98 9.81
CA ASP A 45 21.77 -18.89 11.22
C ASP A 45 22.54 -17.71 11.86
N PRO A 46 21.89 -16.81 12.62
CA PRO A 46 22.55 -15.76 13.37
C PRO A 46 23.48 -16.28 14.48
N GLY A 47 23.31 -17.54 14.87
CA GLY A 47 24.07 -18.20 15.93
C GLY A 47 23.26 -18.44 17.20
N ALA A 48 23.96 -18.69 18.28
CA ALA A 48 23.37 -18.92 19.60
C ALA A 48 22.75 -17.64 20.16
N ASP A 49 21.64 -17.78 20.88
CA ASP A 49 20.86 -16.68 21.44
C ASP A 49 21.04 -16.44 22.94
N GLN A 50 22.05 -17.05 23.53
CA GLN A 50 22.43 -16.75 24.92
C GLN A 50 22.83 -15.28 25.08
N ASP A 51 23.55 -14.74 24.10
CA ASP A 51 23.75 -13.30 23.94
C ASP A 51 22.74 -12.76 22.90
N LYS A 52 21.64 -12.23 23.38
CA LYS A 52 20.55 -11.73 22.57
C LYS A 52 20.98 -10.55 21.72
N GLY A 53 21.89 -9.69 22.22
CA GLY A 53 22.43 -8.56 21.47
C GLY A 53 23.30 -9.02 20.30
N ALA A 54 24.19 -9.97 20.52
CA ALA A 54 25.00 -10.56 19.47
C ALA A 54 24.16 -11.28 18.41
N PHE A 55 23.07 -11.95 18.81
CA PHE A 55 22.12 -12.55 17.90
C PHE A 55 21.44 -11.49 17.02
N TYR A 56 20.93 -10.41 17.64
CA TYR A 56 20.32 -9.29 16.91
C TYR A 56 21.30 -8.71 15.87
N ASP A 57 22.51 -8.36 16.31
CA ASP A 57 23.52 -7.76 15.44
C ASP A 57 23.90 -8.70 14.29
N SER A 58 23.98 -10.02 14.57
CA SER A 58 24.22 -11.03 13.55
C SER A 58 23.06 -11.16 12.56
N ALA A 59 21.81 -11.12 13.03
CA ALA A 59 20.62 -11.15 12.18
C ALA A 59 20.60 -9.95 11.23
N MET A 60 20.87 -8.73 11.72
CA MET A 60 20.92 -7.52 10.88
C MET A 60 22.06 -7.58 9.85
N ARG A 61 23.21 -8.10 10.24
CA ARG A 61 24.36 -8.31 9.35
C ARG A 61 24.07 -9.35 8.27
N LEU A 62 23.38 -10.44 8.60
CA LEU A 62 22.95 -11.45 7.66
C LEU A 62 21.89 -10.91 6.69
N ALA A 63 20.96 -10.07 7.17
CA ALA A 63 20.01 -9.39 6.30
C ALA A 63 20.73 -8.58 5.22
N GLU A 64 21.68 -7.72 5.62
CA GLU A 64 22.35 -6.78 4.70
C GLU A 64 23.35 -7.48 3.78
N ASN A 65 24.23 -8.31 4.35
CA ASN A 65 25.37 -8.86 3.63
C ASN A 65 25.11 -10.21 2.96
N VAL A 66 24.00 -10.88 3.31
CA VAL A 66 23.64 -12.18 2.72
C VAL A 66 22.31 -12.10 1.99
N GLY A 67 21.20 -11.89 2.69
CA GLY A 67 19.87 -11.93 2.09
C GLY A 67 19.66 -10.90 0.98
N ILE A 68 19.89 -9.65 1.30
CA ILE A 68 19.78 -8.53 0.35
C ILE A 68 20.80 -8.70 -0.79
N GLN A 69 22.05 -9.05 -0.46
CA GLN A 69 23.10 -9.21 -1.46
C GLN A 69 22.83 -10.36 -2.43
N LYS A 70 22.23 -11.46 -1.96
CA LYS A 70 21.79 -12.56 -2.86
C LYS A 70 20.80 -12.05 -3.90
N VAL A 71 19.80 -11.26 -3.51
CA VAL A 71 18.82 -10.73 -4.47
C VAL A 71 19.45 -9.72 -5.41
N LYS A 72 20.33 -8.82 -4.93
CA LYS A 72 21.08 -7.89 -5.79
C LYS A 72 21.89 -8.63 -6.86
N ASN A 73 22.63 -9.65 -6.45
CA ASN A 73 23.41 -10.47 -7.38
C ASN A 73 22.51 -11.17 -8.39
N TYR A 74 21.34 -11.65 -7.94
CA TYR A 74 20.37 -12.31 -8.79
C TYR A 74 19.78 -11.37 -9.84
N VAL A 75 19.35 -10.17 -9.43
CA VAL A 75 18.83 -9.15 -10.36
C VAL A 75 19.83 -8.81 -11.45
N ASN A 76 21.11 -8.70 -11.08
CA ASN A 76 22.19 -8.43 -12.04
C ASN A 76 22.42 -9.55 -13.07
N MET A 77 21.95 -10.78 -12.81
CA MET A 77 22.05 -11.91 -13.73
C MET A 77 20.80 -12.10 -14.59
N LEU A 78 19.68 -11.45 -14.25
CA LEU A 78 18.43 -11.61 -14.99
C LEU A 78 18.56 -11.04 -16.41
N PRO A 79 18.01 -11.73 -17.42
CA PRO A 79 17.87 -11.17 -18.76
C PRO A 79 17.04 -9.88 -18.74
N GLN A 80 17.31 -8.98 -19.67
CA GLN A 80 16.59 -7.71 -19.81
C GLN A 80 15.07 -7.92 -19.84
N GLY A 81 14.34 -7.14 -19.06
CA GLY A 81 12.88 -7.18 -18.98
C GLY A 81 12.33 -8.31 -18.11
N LYS A 82 13.18 -9.10 -17.44
CA LYS A 82 12.76 -10.13 -16.46
C LYS A 82 12.81 -9.56 -15.06
N VAL A 83 11.89 -10.04 -14.20
CA VAL A 83 11.79 -9.59 -12.80
C VAL A 83 12.20 -10.70 -11.82
N PRO A 84 12.79 -10.35 -10.67
CA PRO A 84 13.00 -11.31 -9.60
C PRO A 84 11.66 -11.57 -8.90
N VAL A 85 11.39 -12.82 -8.56
CA VAL A 85 10.25 -13.22 -7.73
C VAL A 85 10.78 -13.90 -6.48
N ILE A 86 10.43 -13.37 -5.32
CA ILE A 86 10.88 -13.94 -4.05
C ILE A 86 9.76 -14.79 -3.49
N SER A 87 9.84 -16.09 -3.71
CA SER A 87 8.80 -17.05 -3.31
C SER A 87 8.99 -17.59 -1.90
N GLU A 88 10.17 -17.45 -1.32
CA GLU A 88 10.43 -17.70 0.10
C GLU A 88 11.61 -16.85 0.59
N TYR A 89 11.56 -16.38 1.82
CA TYR A 89 12.69 -15.73 2.47
C TYR A 89 12.59 -15.82 3.99
N GLY A 90 13.74 -15.67 4.65
CA GLY A 90 13.85 -15.69 6.11
C GLY A 90 15.23 -16.04 6.58
N ILE A 91 15.33 -16.33 7.87
CA ILE A 91 16.53 -16.86 8.54
C ILE A 91 16.45 -18.38 8.51
N PHE A 92 17.46 -19.03 7.95
CA PHE A 92 17.45 -20.47 7.74
C PHE A 92 18.18 -21.21 8.87
N ARG A 93 17.60 -22.30 9.33
CA ARG A 93 18.16 -23.23 10.35
C ARG A 93 18.30 -22.66 11.77
N SER A 94 17.72 -21.52 12.09
CA SER A 94 17.69 -21.06 13.47
C SER A 94 16.40 -21.52 14.18
N THR A 95 16.54 -21.95 15.42
CA THR A 95 15.45 -22.32 16.31
C THR A 95 15.24 -21.32 17.43
N SER A 96 15.93 -20.20 17.40
CA SER A 96 15.86 -19.17 18.44
C SER A 96 14.44 -18.58 18.55
N PRO A 97 13.89 -18.43 19.77
CA PRO A 97 12.65 -17.72 20.02
C PRO A 97 12.71 -16.24 19.61
N LEU A 98 13.89 -15.65 19.46
CA LEU A 98 14.03 -14.28 18.92
C LEU A 98 13.48 -14.10 17.50
N LEU A 99 13.24 -15.20 16.77
CA LEU A 99 12.57 -15.17 15.48
C LEU A 99 11.05 -14.91 15.58
N ARG A 100 10.49 -14.81 16.78
CA ARG A 100 9.11 -14.37 17.04
C ARG A 100 9.03 -12.97 17.61
N SER A 101 10.18 -12.36 17.95
CA SER A 101 10.27 -11.08 18.66
C SER A 101 10.37 -9.88 17.72
N GLN A 102 10.51 -8.70 18.32
CA GLN A 102 10.79 -7.45 17.61
C GLN A 102 12.09 -7.53 16.77
N THR A 103 13.07 -8.32 17.19
CA THR A 103 14.29 -8.62 16.38
C THR A 103 13.92 -9.07 14.97
N HIS A 104 13.01 -10.05 14.86
CA HIS A 104 12.60 -10.58 13.57
C HIS A 104 11.75 -9.58 12.76
N ALA A 105 10.92 -8.77 13.43
CA ALA A 105 10.17 -7.72 12.78
C ALA A 105 11.09 -6.70 12.08
N VAL A 106 12.14 -6.25 12.77
CA VAL A 106 13.15 -5.34 12.20
C VAL A 106 13.88 -6.00 11.02
N TYR A 107 14.27 -7.28 11.18
CA TYR A 107 14.88 -8.07 10.10
C TYR A 107 13.97 -8.15 8.86
N ILE A 108 12.69 -8.51 9.05
CA ILE A 108 11.71 -8.63 7.96
C ILE A 108 11.53 -7.28 7.26
N ALA A 109 11.35 -6.20 8.01
CA ALA A 109 11.17 -4.87 7.43
C ALA A 109 12.39 -4.46 6.59
N LYS A 110 13.60 -4.69 7.09
CA LYS A 110 14.85 -4.37 6.40
C LYS A 110 14.99 -5.10 5.06
N VAL A 111 14.75 -6.41 5.04
CA VAL A 111 14.87 -7.19 3.80
C VAL A 111 13.74 -6.90 2.83
N LEU A 112 12.51 -6.75 3.33
CA LEU A 112 11.32 -6.50 2.52
C LEU A 112 11.44 -5.19 1.73
N MET A 113 11.89 -4.10 2.38
CA MET A 113 12.14 -2.82 1.72
C MET A 113 13.09 -2.96 0.53
N GLU A 114 14.20 -3.68 0.72
CA GLU A 114 15.21 -3.83 -0.33
C GLU A 114 14.70 -4.73 -1.47
N TYR A 115 13.92 -5.76 -1.16
CA TYR A 115 13.33 -6.63 -2.18
C TYR A 115 12.30 -5.89 -3.03
N VAL A 116 11.51 -5.00 -2.43
CA VAL A 116 10.62 -4.08 -3.16
C VAL A 116 11.43 -3.13 -4.04
N ARG A 117 12.49 -2.51 -3.50
CA ARG A 117 13.36 -1.60 -4.26
C ARG A 117 14.04 -2.28 -5.46
N LEU A 118 14.35 -3.57 -5.33
CA LEU A 118 14.95 -4.37 -6.40
C LEU A 118 13.93 -4.83 -7.45
N GLY A 119 12.68 -4.40 -7.35
CA GLY A 119 11.64 -4.60 -8.36
C GLY A 119 10.98 -5.97 -8.32
N SER A 120 10.98 -6.67 -7.18
CA SER A 120 10.23 -7.91 -7.04
C SER A 120 8.72 -7.62 -6.96
N PRO A 121 7.91 -8.10 -7.93
CA PRO A 121 6.47 -7.89 -7.93
C PRO A 121 5.75 -8.79 -6.92
N TYR A 122 6.38 -9.87 -6.47
CA TYR A 122 5.85 -10.82 -5.49
C TYR A 122 6.92 -11.21 -4.49
N ILE A 123 6.62 -10.99 -3.21
CA ILE A 123 7.51 -11.29 -2.09
C ILE A 123 6.72 -12.09 -1.07
N GLN A 124 7.00 -13.39 -0.98
CA GLN A 124 6.28 -14.33 -0.12
C GLN A 124 7.14 -14.73 1.06
N LYS A 125 6.60 -14.53 2.26
CA LYS A 125 7.27 -14.94 3.51
C LYS A 125 6.95 -16.41 3.81
N HIS A 126 7.94 -17.22 4.01
CA HIS A 126 7.81 -18.54 4.61
C HIS A 126 7.98 -18.40 6.14
N CYS A 127 6.91 -18.62 6.92
CA CYS A 127 5.57 -19.01 6.50
C CYS A 127 4.51 -18.14 7.20
N LEU A 128 3.25 -18.26 6.79
CA LEU A 128 2.15 -17.49 7.41
C LEU A 128 1.84 -18.01 8.82
N VAL A 129 1.65 -19.32 8.98
CA VAL A 129 1.30 -19.97 10.25
C VAL A 129 2.26 -21.12 10.51
N ASP A 130 2.71 -21.25 11.75
CA ASP A 130 3.47 -22.39 12.21
C ASP A 130 3.20 -22.66 13.69
N TRP A 131 3.70 -23.80 14.18
CA TRP A 131 3.49 -24.24 15.55
C TRP A 131 4.34 -23.44 16.54
N TYR A 132 3.70 -22.99 17.61
CA TYR A 132 4.42 -22.42 18.73
C TYR A 132 5.18 -23.52 19.48
N SER A 133 6.49 -23.37 19.59
CA SER A 133 7.35 -24.21 20.42
C SER A 133 7.98 -23.37 21.53
N SER A 134 7.75 -23.74 22.78
CA SER A 134 8.35 -23.09 23.94
C SER A 134 9.76 -23.60 24.28
N GLY A 135 10.25 -24.60 23.55
CA GLY A 135 11.53 -25.26 23.81
C GLY A 135 12.24 -25.70 22.54
N ALA A 136 13.36 -26.42 22.73
CA ALA A 136 14.25 -26.90 21.67
C ALA A 136 13.64 -28.03 20.79
N ASP A 137 12.34 -28.20 20.79
CA ASP A 137 11.69 -29.19 19.94
C ASP A 137 11.87 -28.80 18.48
N SER A 138 12.83 -29.43 17.90
CA SER A 138 13.45 -29.16 16.62
C SER A 138 12.58 -29.62 15.44
N LEU A 139 11.38 -29.11 15.29
CA LEU A 139 10.62 -29.28 14.05
C LEU A 139 11.03 -28.26 12.98
N GLY A 140 12.30 -27.84 12.98
CA GLY A 140 12.82 -26.95 11.95
C GLY A 140 12.57 -25.47 12.21
N PRO A 141 12.59 -24.60 11.17
CA PRO A 141 12.57 -23.13 11.29
C PRO A 141 11.20 -22.53 11.65
N THR A 142 10.49 -23.17 12.57
CA THR A 142 9.09 -22.91 12.93
C THR A 142 8.87 -21.57 13.63
N GLN A 143 9.93 -20.98 14.20
CA GLN A 143 9.82 -19.78 15.05
C GLN A 143 9.53 -18.49 14.27
N GLN A 144 9.76 -18.47 12.96
CA GLN A 144 9.69 -17.25 12.15
C GLN A 144 8.36 -17.05 11.42
N ALA A 145 7.32 -17.81 11.78
CA ALA A 145 6.00 -17.60 11.20
C ALA A 145 5.40 -16.26 11.63
N VAL A 146 4.56 -15.71 10.78
CA VAL A 146 3.83 -14.45 11.03
C VAL A 146 2.79 -14.65 12.14
N ILE A 147 2.17 -15.83 12.17
CA ILE A 147 1.17 -16.25 13.17
C ILE A 147 1.67 -17.54 13.82
N GLN A 148 1.61 -17.60 15.15
CA GLN A 148 1.95 -18.78 15.93
C GLN A 148 0.67 -19.52 16.32
N ALA A 149 0.64 -20.83 16.05
CA ALA A 149 -0.44 -21.75 16.46
C ALA A 149 -0.03 -22.46 17.73
N VAL A 150 -0.71 -22.17 18.83
CA VAL A 150 -0.44 -22.74 20.16
C VAL A 150 -1.36 -23.92 20.41
N PRO A 151 -0.83 -25.16 20.51
CA PRO A 151 -1.67 -26.31 20.77
C PRO A 151 -2.32 -26.23 22.15
N GLN A 152 -3.57 -26.61 22.24
CA GLN A 152 -4.32 -26.77 23.48
C GLN A 152 -4.42 -28.25 23.82
N THR A 153 -4.97 -28.58 24.99
CA THR A 153 -5.17 -29.98 25.42
C THR A 153 -5.89 -30.79 24.33
N GLY A 154 -5.34 -31.92 23.95
CA GLY A 154 -5.85 -32.79 22.89
C GLY A 154 -5.50 -32.39 21.47
N ALA A 155 -4.74 -31.32 21.26
CA ALA A 155 -4.24 -30.95 19.96
C ALA A 155 -3.05 -31.82 19.53
N ASN A 156 -3.00 -32.16 18.25
CA ASN A 156 -1.91 -32.93 17.65
C ASN A 156 -1.18 -32.06 16.59
N GLN A 157 0.03 -31.63 16.90
CA GLN A 157 0.85 -30.82 16.00
C GLN A 157 1.22 -31.57 14.70
N GLY A 158 1.43 -32.88 14.76
CA GLY A 158 1.83 -33.67 13.61
C GLY A 158 0.75 -33.80 12.54
N THR A 159 -0.53 -33.84 12.94
CA THR A 159 -1.69 -33.93 12.03
C THR A 159 -2.40 -32.61 11.83
N GLY A 160 -2.16 -31.62 12.70
CA GLY A 160 -2.92 -30.38 12.72
C GLY A 160 -4.34 -30.51 13.29
N GLU A 161 -4.67 -31.66 13.88
CA GLU A 161 -5.98 -31.95 14.46
C GLU A 161 -6.09 -31.43 15.90
N GLY A 162 -7.31 -31.03 16.29
CA GLY A 162 -7.63 -30.57 17.63
C GLY A 162 -7.73 -29.06 17.76
N ASN A 163 -7.68 -28.58 19.00
CA ASN A 163 -7.86 -27.16 19.30
C ASN A 163 -6.53 -26.42 19.36
N PHE A 164 -6.46 -25.32 18.62
CA PHE A 164 -5.34 -24.38 18.64
C PHE A 164 -5.85 -22.99 18.97
N ARG A 165 -5.02 -22.21 19.67
CA ARG A 165 -5.17 -20.76 19.78
C ARG A 165 -4.05 -20.10 18.99
N PHE A 166 -4.32 -18.89 18.50
CA PHE A 166 -3.39 -18.20 17.61
C PHE A 166 -3.06 -16.82 18.18
N PHE A 167 -1.84 -16.38 17.94
CA PHE A 167 -1.43 -14.99 18.13
C PHE A 167 -0.51 -14.56 16.98
N SER A 168 -0.56 -13.27 16.66
CA SER A 168 0.34 -12.68 15.65
C SER A 168 1.68 -12.29 16.28
N THR A 169 2.77 -12.55 15.58
CA THR A 169 4.09 -12.05 15.98
C THR A 169 4.23 -10.57 15.59
N PRO A 170 5.25 -9.83 16.13
CA PRO A 170 5.56 -8.49 15.67
C PRO A 170 5.82 -8.39 14.16
N SER A 171 6.28 -9.47 13.51
CA SER A 171 6.45 -9.54 12.06
C SER A 171 5.13 -9.37 11.29
N ALA A 172 3.99 -9.77 11.85
CA ALA A 172 2.67 -9.53 11.25
C ALA A 172 2.40 -8.02 11.10
N LYS A 173 2.78 -7.24 12.10
CA LYS A 173 2.62 -5.78 12.11
C LYS A 173 3.49 -5.08 11.06
N VAL A 174 4.62 -5.69 10.68
CA VAL A 174 5.41 -5.19 9.55
C VAL A 174 4.61 -5.26 8.25
N PHE A 175 3.94 -6.37 7.98
CA PHE A 175 3.09 -6.49 6.78
C PHE A 175 1.91 -5.53 6.81
N GLU A 176 1.34 -5.26 8.00
CA GLU A 176 0.29 -4.25 8.18
C GLU A 176 0.80 -2.85 7.81
N LEU A 177 1.97 -2.42 8.32
CA LEU A 177 2.61 -1.14 7.96
C LEU A 177 2.90 -1.04 6.46
N PHE A 178 3.39 -2.11 5.86
CA PHE A 178 3.76 -2.14 4.44
C PHE A 178 2.55 -2.21 3.50
N SER A 179 1.39 -2.69 3.96
CA SER A 179 0.20 -2.86 3.14
C SER A 179 -0.31 -1.54 2.55
N ASN A 180 -0.16 -0.44 3.28
CA ASN A 180 -0.51 0.91 2.81
C ASN A 180 0.56 1.46 1.87
N SER A 181 1.83 1.34 2.26
CA SER A 181 2.97 1.90 1.51
C SER A 181 3.19 1.25 0.15
N PHE A 182 2.77 -0.01 -0.01
CA PHE A 182 2.96 -0.80 -1.22
C PHE A 182 1.66 -1.43 -1.73
N ALA A 183 0.53 -0.77 -1.47
CA ALA A 183 -0.77 -1.16 -2.03
C ALA A 183 -0.75 -1.12 -3.56
N LYS A 184 -1.69 -1.82 -4.18
CA LYS A 184 -1.87 -1.78 -5.64
C LYS A 184 -2.04 -0.32 -6.12
N GLY A 185 -1.25 0.07 -7.10
CA GLY A 185 -1.23 1.44 -7.66
C GLY A 185 -0.12 2.31 -7.10
N THR A 186 0.53 1.95 -5.97
CA THR A 186 1.69 2.70 -5.49
C THR A 186 2.94 2.43 -6.34
N LYS A 187 3.77 3.45 -6.50
CA LYS A 187 5.05 3.36 -7.22
C LYS A 187 6.18 3.73 -6.28
N VAL A 188 7.23 2.92 -6.25
CA VAL A 188 8.45 3.25 -5.53
C VAL A 188 9.06 4.51 -6.15
N VAL A 189 9.43 5.47 -5.29
CA VAL A 189 10.10 6.72 -5.70
C VAL A 189 11.52 6.77 -5.14
N GLY A 190 12.35 7.65 -5.71
CA GLY A 190 13.73 7.82 -5.28
C GLY A 190 13.84 8.17 -3.81
N THR A 191 14.82 7.59 -3.13
CA THR A 191 15.14 7.88 -1.73
C THR A 191 16.65 8.05 -1.62
N GLU A 192 17.09 9.20 -1.15
CA GLU A 192 18.48 9.53 -0.96
C GLU A 192 18.75 9.82 0.52
N PHE A 193 19.99 9.60 0.93
CA PHE A 193 20.44 9.87 2.30
C PHE A 193 21.63 10.83 2.24
N GLU A 194 21.54 11.95 2.90
CA GLU A 194 22.67 12.87 3.07
C GLU A 194 23.77 12.24 3.94
N HIS A 195 23.36 11.44 4.95
CA HIS A 195 24.26 10.75 5.83
C HIS A 195 23.66 9.43 6.30
N VAL A 196 24.44 8.37 6.34
CA VAL A 196 24.07 7.08 6.96
C VAL A 196 25.16 6.63 7.90
N GLU A 197 24.83 6.58 9.18
CA GLU A 197 25.71 6.03 10.21
C GLU A 197 25.92 4.53 9.99
N THR A 198 27.16 4.07 10.17
CA THR A 198 27.49 2.64 10.23
C THR A 198 27.68 2.24 11.68
N LEU A 199 26.92 1.23 12.11
CA LEU A 199 26.99 0.67 13.46
C LEU A 199 28.28 -0.14 13.68
N ALA A 200 28.61 -0.41 14.94
CA ALA A 200 29.78 -1.21 15.31
C ALA A 200 29.77 -2.64 14.73
N ASN A 201 28.56 -3.17 14.44
CA ASN A 201 28.39 -4.47 13.77
C ASN A 201 28.60 -4.41 12.24
N GLY A 202 28.93 -3.23 11.68
CA GLY A 202 29.20 -3.02 10.27
C GLY A 202 27.95 -2.81 9.40
N THR A 203 26.75 -2.75 9.98
CA THR A 203 25.51 -2.49 9.23
C THR A 203 25.13 -1.01 9.26
N LYS A 204 24.27 -0.60 8.33
CA LYS A 204 23.67 0.74 8.36
C LYS A 204 22.71 0.88 9.53
N ALA A 205 22.79 1.99 10.27
CA ALA A 205 21.93 2.26 11.42
C ALA A 205 20.46 2.36 11.04
N TYR A 206 20.16 2.85 9.84
CA TYR A 206 18.80 2.95 9.33
C TYR A 206 18.73 2.73 7.83
N SER A 207 17.54 2.40 7.35
CA SER A 207 17.19 2.26 5.95
C SER A 207 15.82 2.87 5.73
N ALA A 208 15.55 3.40 4.55
CA ALA A 208 14.24 3.93 4.20
C ALA A 208 13.88 3.60 2.75
N ILE A 209 12.59 3.55 2.48
CA ILE A 209 12.02 3.47 1.14
C ILE A 209 10.81 4.38 1.07
N ALA A 210 10.58 5.00 -0.09
CA ALA A 210 9.39 5.80 -0.31
C ALA A 210 8.59 5.29 -1.51
N SER A 211 7.28 5.47 -1.42
CA SER A 211 6.36 5.20 -2.52
C SER A 211 5.32 6.31 -2.65
N LYS A 212 4.75 6.45 -3.84
CA LYS A 212 3.68 7.43 -4.12
C LYS A 212 2.46 6.69 -4.65
N GLY A 213 1.30 6.96 -4.06
CA GLY A 213 0.00 6.50 -4.53
C GLY A 213 -0.49 7.29 -5.75
N ASP A 214 -1.45 6.74 -6.47
CA ASP A 214 -2.08 7.41 -7.63
C ASP A 214 -2.84 8.68 -7.22
N ASP A 215 -3.23 8.80 -5.94
CA ASP A 215 -3.85 9.98 -5.33
C ASP A 215 -2.84 11.06 -4.89
N GLY A 216 -1.56 10.87 -5.14
CA GLY A 216 -0.50 11.77 -4.73
C GLY A 216 0.04 11.52 -3.31
N THR A 217 -0.61 10.69 -2.50
CA THR A 217 -0.15 10.36 -1.14
C THR A 217 1.25 9.77 -1.18
N LEU A 218 2.15 10.31 -0.35
CA LEU A 218 3.50 9.79 -0.17
C LEU A 218 3.57 8.96 1.10
N TYR A 219 4.20 7.82 0.97
CA TYR A 219 4.52 6.91 2.08
C TYR A 219 6.03 6.79 2.20
N VAL A 220 6.55 6.99 3.41
CA VAL A 220 7.97 6.80 3.70
C VAL A 220 8.09 5.79 4.83
N THR A 221 8.69 4.65 4.54
CA THR A 221 8.97 3.63 5.56
C THR A 221 10.43 3.69 5.95
N VAL A 222 10.68 3.78 7.24
CA VAL A 222 12.02 3.82 7.85
C VAL A 222 12.18 2.66 8.80
N VAL A 223 13.33 2.00 8.75
CA VAL A 223 13.74 0.98 9.74
C VAL A 223 14.97 1.47 10.46
N ASN A 224 14.89 1.63 11.77
CA ASN A 224 16.03 1.84 12.64
C ASN A 224 16.56 0.48 13.12
N THR A 225 17.75 0.11 12.69
CA THR A 225 18.42 -1.15 13.05
C THR A 225 19.41 -1.01 14.19
N ASP A 226 19.57 0.20 14.75
CA ASP A 226 20.30 0.36 16.01
C ASP A 226 19.42 -0.17 17.14
N ARG A 227 19.89 -1.19 17.85
CA ARG A 227 19.10 -1.85 18.90
C ARG A 227 19.01 -1.05 20.19
N GLU A 228 19.89 -0.05 20.38
CA GLU A 228 20.02 0.69 21.64
C GLU A 228 19.63 2.17 21.51
N ASN A 229 19.77 2.77 20.31
CA ASN A 229 19.69 4.21 20.18
C ASN A 229 18.60 4.64 19.22
N ASP A 230 17.82 5.60 19.65
CA ASP A 230 16.92 6.36 18.81
C ASP A 230 17.71 7.15 17.74
N LYS A 231 17.13 7.34 16.59
CA LYS A 231 17.72 8.14 15.49
C LYS A 231 16.83 9.34 15.17
N LYS A 232 17.41 10.54 15.23
CA LYS A 232 16.77 11.75 14.74
C LYS A 232 16.84 11.75 13.21
N LEU A 233 15.71 11.94 12.59
CA LEU A 233 15.54 11.94 11.14
C LEU A 233 15.01 13.29 10.70
N ARG A 234 15.53 13.77 9.56
CA ARG A 234 14.95 14.87 8.82
C ARG A 234 14.47 14.32 7.47
N VAL A 235 13.18 14.37 7.24
CA VAL A 235 12.56 13.92 5.98
C VAL A 235 12.23 15.13 5.14
N LYS A 236 12.88 15.22 3.99
CA LYS A 236 12.62 16.22 2.96
C LYS A 236 11.94 15.55 1.77
N VAL A 237 10.94 16.20 1.22
CA VAL A 237 10.26 15.74 0.01
C VAL A 237 10.48 16.75 -1.09
N ASP A 238 11.18 16.34 -2.15
CA ASP A 238 11.50 17.25 -3.23
C ASP A 238 10.25 17.83 -3.90
N GLY A 239 10.23 19.15 -4.02
CA GLY A 239 9.11 19.89 -4.60
C GLY A 239 7.88 20.03 -3.70
N VAL A 240 7.95 19.58 -2.43
CA VAL A 240 6.84 19.69 -1.47
C VAL A 240 7.29 20.51 -0.26
N ASP A 241 6.61 21.60 0.00
CA ASP A 241 6.74 22.36 1.26
C ASP A 241 5.87 21.68 2.32
N LEU A 242 6.50 21.19 3.37
CA LEU A 242 5.82 20.52 4.48
C LEU A 242 5.38 21.48 5.59
N THR A 243 5.73 22.76 5.53
CA THR A 243 5.43 23.75 6.58
C THR A 243 3.96 23.72 6.99
N GLY A 244 3.70 23.45 8.27
CA GLY A 244 2.35 23.39 8.84
C GLY A 244 1.53 22.16 8.42
N LYS A 245 2.07 21.24 7.62
CA LYS A 245 1.38 19.98 7.30
C LYS A 245 1.47 19.02 8.47
N THR A 246 0.35 18.42 8.82
CA THR A 246 0.30 17.31 9.78
C THR A 246 0.37 15.99 9.02
N VAL A 247 1.33 15.17 9.38
CA VAL A 247 1.54 13.84 8.81
C VAL A 247 1.15 12.76 9.81
N GLU A 248 0.64 11.66 9.32
CA GLU A 248 0.36 10.47 10.12
C GLU A 248 1.64 9.64 10.24
N VAL A 249 1.94 9.20 11.45
CA VAL A 249 3.11 8.38 11.76
C VAL A 249 2.66 7.13 12.48
N GLN A 250 3.03 5.99 11.95
CA GLN A 250 2.81 4.67 12.55
C GLN A 250 4.17 4.10 12.95
N THR A 251 4.31 3.67 14.18
CA THR A 251 5.57 3.12 14.71
C THR A 251 5.34 1.75 15.30
N LEU A 252 6.11 0.78 14.87
CA LEU A 252 6.22 -0.54 15.47
C LEU A 252 7.54 -0.62 16.24
N ALA A 253 7.46 -0.64 17.57
CA ALA A 253 8.61 -0.83 18.45
C ALA A 253 8.15 -1.54 19.72
N GLY A 254 8.94 -2.51 20.20
CA GLY A 254 8.85 -2.99 21.58
C GLY A 254 9.58 -2.03 22.54
N GLU A 255 9.43 -2.22 23.84
CA GLU A 255 10.30 -1.60 24.83
C GLU A 255 11.73 -2.15 24.70
N SER A 256 11.83 -3.41 24.25
CA SER A 256 13.07 -4.12 23.97
C SER A 256 13.00 -4.84 22.63
N PHE A 257 14.16 -4.98 21.96
CA PHE A 257 14.28 -5.76 20.73
C PHE A 257 13.96 -7.25 20.90
N VAL A 258 13.90 -7.75 22.14
CA VAL A 258 13.51 -9.14 22.46
C VAL A 258 12.04 -9.30 22.78
N ASP A 259 11.24 -8.24 22.81
CA ASP A 259 9.82 -8.33 23.10
C ASP A 259 9.10 -9.13 22.04
N GLU A 260 8.21 -10.02 22.48
CA GLU A 260 7.36 -10.84 21.63
C GLU A 260 5.91 -10.78 22.09
N ASN A 261 4.99 -10.99 21.16
CA ASN A 261 3.58 -11.19 21.46
C ASN A 261 3.35 -12.63 21.93
N SER A 262 2.28 -12.83 22.69
CA SER A 262 1.89 -14.13 23.21
C SER A 262 0.36 -14.24 23.32
N LEU A 263 -0.16 -15.42 23.69
CA LEU A 263 -1.59 -15.56 23.99
C LEU A 263 -2.06 -14.71 25.19
N ALA A 264 -1.17 -14.43 26.13
CA ALA A 264 -1.47 -13.61 27.31
C ALA A 264 -1.37 -12.11 27.00
N GLU A 265 -0.43 -11.74 26.14
CA GLU A 265 -0.12 -10.37 25.75
C GLU A 265 -0.06 -10.27 24.21
N PRO A 266 -1.19 -10.38 23.52
CA PRO A 266 -1.22 -10.49 22.04
C PRO A 266 -0.75 -9.21 21.33
N ASP A 267 -0.81 -8.07 21.99
CA ASP A 267 -0.47 -6.75 21.47
C ASP A 267 0.65 -6.06 22.26
N LYS A 268 1.52 -6.84 22.96
CA LYS A 268 2.67 -6.29 23.68
C LYS A 268 3.58 -5.47 22.74
N VAL A 269 3.77 -5.95 21.52
CA VAL A 269 4.39 -5.21 20.44
C VAL A 269 3.34 -4.96 19.37
N THR A 270 2.91 -3.72 19.24
CA THR A 270 1.86 -3.30 18.32
C THR A 270 2.21 -1.98 17.63
N ILE A 271 1.40 -1.58 16.66
CA ILE A 271 1.58 -0.31 15.95
C ILE A 271 1.00 0.82 16.80
N GLU A 272 1.86 1.77 17.17
CA GLU A 272 1.46 3.04 17.76
C GLU A 272 1.18 4.06 16.66
N ASN A 273 0.02 4.73 16.73
CA ASN A 273 -0.37 5.78 15.79
C ASN A 273 -0.15 7.15 16.44
N SER A 274 0.46 8.05 15.71
CA SER A 274 0.66 9.45 16.11
C SER A 274 0.60 10.38 14.92
N THR A 275 0.62 11.68 15.20
CA THR A 275 0.72 12.71 14.16
C THR A 275 1.84 13.67 14.52
N VAL A 276 2.52 14.18 13.51
CA VAL A 276 3.56 15.21 13.66
C VAL A 276 3.26 16.35 12.70
N THR A 277 3.34 17.59 13.18
CA THR A 277 3.21 18.77 12.33
C THR A 277 4.60 19.30 12.02
N ALA A 278 4.91 19.47 10.74
CA ALA A 278 6.19 20.05 10.33
C ALA A 278 6.23 21.54 10.66
N GLU A 279 7.25 21.98 11.39
CA GLU A 279 7.48 23.39 11.73
C GLU A 279 8.13 24.17 10.57
N GLY A 280 8.77 23.47 9.63
CA GLY A 280 9.45 24.03 8.47
C GLY A 280 9.20 23.21 7.20
N THR A 281 9.99 23.44 6.18
CA THR A 281 9.87 22.75 4.87
C THR A 281 10.13 21.25 4.97
N ASP A 282 10.83 20.82 6.02
CA ASP A 282 11.22 19.44 6.30
C ASP A 282 10.47 18.92 7.53
N LEU A 283 10.32 17.60 7.63
CA LEU A 283 9.71 16.96 8.78
C LEU A 283 10.82 16.37 9.68
N GLU A 284 10.82 16.79 10.95
CA GLU A 284 11.72 16.22 11.97
C GLU A 284 11.01 15.16 12.78
N LEU A 285 11.62 13.97 12.90
CA LEU A 285 11.09 12.79 13.56
C LEU A 285 12.17 12.08 14.37
N THR A 286 11.72 11.25 15.31
CA THR A 286 12.60 10.34 16.03
C THR A 286 12.16 8.91 15.75
N ALA A 287 13.00 8.13 15.08
CA ALA A 287 12.83 6.68 14.96
C ALA A 287 13.38 6.02 16.23
N LYS A 288 12.50 5.40 17.01
CA LYS A 288 12.89 4.65 18.21
C LYS A 288 13.93 3.59 17.87
N ALA A 289 14.76 3.18 18.83
CA ALA A 289 15.66 2.04 18.68
C ALA A 289 14.87 0.81 18.18
N HIS A 290 15.50 -0.04 17.39
CA HIS A 290 14.94 -1.29 16.85
C HIS A 290 13.49 -1.18 16.35
N SER A 291 13.17 -0.12 15.60
CA SER A 291 11.79 0.20 15.17
C SER A 291 11.58 0.15 13.66
N VAL A 292 10.31 0.02 13.30
CA VAL A 292 9.83 0.22 11.93
C VAL A 292 8.80 1.35 11.98
N MET A 293 9.00 2.38 11.16
CA MET A 293 8.14 3.57 11.11
C MET A 293 7.58 3.73 9.71
N SER A 294 6.29 4.01 9.59
CA SER A 294 5.64 4.44 8.35
C SER A 294 5.11 5.86 8.52
N ILE A 295 5.46 6.73 7.60
CA ILE A 295 5.08 8.15 7.56
C ILE A 295 4.20 8.34 6.34
N THR A 296 2.99 8.88 6.54
CA THR A 296 2.04 9.17 5.47
C THR A 296 1.89 10.67 5.30
N VAL A 297 2.35 11.17 4.16
CA VAL A 297 2.19 12.58 3.76
C VAL A 297 1.08 12.63 2.72
N LYS A 298 -0.08 13.11 3.12
CA LYS A 298 -1.17 13.39 2.19
C LYS A 298 -0.89 14.72 1.51
N GLU A 299 -0.75 14.74 0.20
CA GLU A 299 -0.93 16.00 -0.51
C GLU A 299 -2.34 16.48 -0.14
N LYS A 300 -2.49 17.76 0.15
CA LYS A 300 -3.82 18.36 0.26
C LYS A 300 -4.44 18.18 -1.12
N VAL A 301 -5.21 17.12 -1.28
CA VAL A 301 -6.11 17.04 -2.43
C VAL A 301 -7.09 18.17 -2.17
N ASP A 302 -6.94 19.28 -2.87
CA ASP A 302 -8.08 20.19 -2.99
C ASP A 302 -9.22 19.28 -3.46
N PRO A 303 -10.37 19.29 -2.77
CA PRO A 303 -11.49 18.45 -3.19
C PRO A 303 -11.66 18.69 -4.70
N PRO A 304 -11.88 17.65 -5.51
CA PRO A 304 -12.03 17.82 -6.95
C PRO A 304 -13.00 18.97 -7.15
N ALA A 305 -12.62 19.93 -8.00
CA ALA A 305 -13.44 21.10 -8.24
C ALA A 305 -14.88 20.58 -8.47
N PRO A 306 -15.88 21.10 -7.77
CA PRO A 306 -17.23 20.56 -7.83
C PRO A 306 -17.62 20.46 -9.30
N GLU A 307 -18.10 19.29 -9.71
CA GLU A 307 -18.58 19.09 -11.08
C GLU A 307 -19.64 20.13 -11.38
N THR A 308 -19.44 20.89 -12.44
CA THR A 308 -20.37 21.97 -12.82
C THR A 308 -20.95 21.69 -14.19
N TYR A 309 -22.22 21.98 -14.32
CA TYR A 309 -23.00 21.76 -15.52
C TYR A 309 -23.70 23.03 -15.98
N THR A 310 -24.10 23.08 -17.24
CA THR A 310 -24.92 24.14 -17.79
C THR A 310 -26.37 23.69 -17.82
N VAL A 311 -27.30 24.60 -17.43
CA VAL A 311 -28.72 24.42 -17.61
C VAL A 311 -29.23 25.60 -18.44
N THR A 312 -29.87 25.29 -19.57
CA THR A 312 -30.50 26.27 -20.44
C THR A 312 -31.94 25.90 -20.70
N ALA A 313 -32.78 26.90 -20.96
CA ALA A 313 -34.15 26.67 -21.34
C ALA A 313 -34.55 27.56 -22.55
N LYS A 314 -35.29 26.97 -23.47
CA LYS A 314 -35.80 27.69 -24.64
C LYS A 314 -37.26 27.34 -24.90
N ALA A 315 -37.99 28.23 -25.55
CA ALA A 315 -39.31 27.93 -26.11
C ALA A 315 -39.15 27.27 -27.49
N ASN A 316 -40.03 26.32 -27.82
CA ASN A 316 -40.10 25.76 -29.19
C ASN A 316 -40.40 26.83 -30.23
N ASN A 317 -41.17 27.88 -29.82
CA ASN A 317 -41.43 29.08 -30.61
C ASN A 317 -41.63 30.28 -29.68
N THR A 318 -40.77 31.30 -29.81
CA THR A 318 -40.79 32.51 -28.97
C THR A 318 -42.02 33.39 -29.20
N ASP A 319 -42.74 33.22 -30.29
CA ASP A 319 -44.01 33.94 -30.54
C ASP A 319 -45.16 33.35 -29.72
N MET A 320 -45.07 32.09 -29.32
CA MET A 320 -46.09 31.35 -28.58
C MET A 320 -45.95 31.44 -27.06
N GLY A 321 -44.73 31.69 -26.55
CA GLY A 321 -44.45 31.71 -25.12
C GLY A 321 -43.04 32.16 -24.74
N THR A 322 -42.82 32.33 -23.48
CA THR A 322 -41.50 32.68 -22.89
C THR A 322 -41.11 31.68 -21.82
N VAL A 323 -39.81 31.59 -21.56
CA VAL A 323 -39.25 30.74 -20.50
C VAL A 323 -38.28 31.52 -19.62
N THR A 324 -38.21 31.16 -18.36
CA THR A 324 -37.20 31.64 -17.41
C THR A 324 -36.66 30.49 -16.63
N ILE A 325 -35.44 30.64 -16.13
CA ILE A 325 -34.83 29.73 -15.16
C ILE A 325 -34.38 30.50 -13.92
N ASP A 326 -34.48 29.89 -12.75
CA ASP A 326 -34.11 30.48 -11.50
C ASP A 326 -33.42 29.41 -10.60
N PRO A 327 -32.23 29.68 -10.04
CA PRO A 327 -31.40 30.88 -10.26
C PRO A 327 -30.75 30.90 -11.64
N VAL A 328 -30.48 32.09 -12.20
CA VAL A 328 -29.76 32.25 -13.47
C VAL A 328 -28.25 32.23 -13.18
N LYS A 329 -27.56 31.26 -13.73
CA LYS A 329 -26.09 31.08 -13.60
C LYS A 329 -25.49 30.58 -14.92
N ASP A 330 -24.20 30.89 -15.12
CA ASP A 330 -23.43 30.29 -16.23
C ASP A 330 -23.15 28.81 -15.99
N LYS A 331 -22.98 28.43 -14.73
CA LYS A 331 -22.75 27.05 -14.29
C LYS A 331 -23.43 26.76 -12.95
N TYR A 332 -23.88 25.54 -12.80
CA TYR A 332 -24.54 25.00 -11.61
C TYR A 332 -23.74 23.81 -11.10
N ASN A 333 -23.63 23.68 -9.78
CA ASN A 333 -23.01 22.52 -9.19
C ASN A 333 -23.88 21.26 -9.33
N ALA A 334 -23.25 20.09 -9.38
CA ALA A 334 -23.97 18.82 -9.28
C ALA A 334 -24.88 18.79 -8.04
N GLY A 335 -26.13 18.34 -8.21
CA GLY A 335 -27.14 18.30 -7.15
C GLY A 335 -27.86 19.61 -6.87
N GLU A 336 -27.48 20.70 -7.53
CA GLU A 336 -28.17 22.00 -7.39
C GLU A 336 -29.57 21.96 -8.01
N LYS A 337 -30.53 22.67 -7.43
CA LYS A 337 -31.89 22.75 -7.95
C LYS A 337 -32.06 23.98 -8.79
N VAL A 338 -32.68 23.80 -9.95
CA VAL A 338 -33.03 24.86 -10.90
C VAL A 338 -34.50 24.75 -11.24
N THR A 339 -35.22 25.86 -11.19
CA THR A 339 -36.63 25.94 -11.54
C THR A 339 -36.79 26.59 -12.90
N ALA A 340 -37.39 25.88 -13.87
CA ALA A 340 -37.78 26.41 -15.16
C ALA A 340 -39.26 26.78 -15.14
N THR A 341 -39.60 27.95 -15.65
CA THR A 341 -41.01 28.44 -15.76
C THR A 341 -41.33 28.79 -17.21
N ALA A 342 -42.42 28.25 -17.68
CA ALA A 342 -42.98 28.52 -19.02
C ALA A 342 -44.23 29.39 -18.91
N THR A 343 -44.29 30.46 -19.69
CA THR A 343 -45.44 31.37 -19.75
C THR A 343 -45.95 31.46 -21.21
N ALA A 344 -47.19 30.98 -21.45
CA ALA A 344 -47.80 31.06 -22.75
C ALA A 344 -48.30 32.48 -23.02
N LYS A 345 -48.16 32.95 -24.26
CA LYS A 345 -48.74 34.21 -24.74
C LYS A 345 -50.22 34.04 -25.06
N GLU A 346 -50.91 35.16 -25.25
CA GLU A 346 -52.32 35.17 -25.61
C GLU A 346 -52.59 34.38 -26.90
N GLY A 347 -53.62 33.54 -26.90
CA GLY A 347 -53.91 32.63 -27.98
C GLY A 347 -53.19 31.32 -28.03
N TYR A 348 -52.24 31.09 -27.09
CA TYR A 348 -51.45 29.87 -27.01
C TYR A 348 -51.58 29.20 -25.63
N GLU A 349 -51.19 27.93 -25.56
CA GLU A 349 -51.14 27.17 -24.33
C GLU A 349 -49.84 26.38 -24.24
N PHE A 350 -49.35 26.17 -23.01
CA PHE A 350 -48.21 25.33 -22.72
C PHE A 350 -48.62 23.85 -22.82
N VAL A 351 -47.75 23.03 -23.41
CA VAL A 351 -47.98 21.60 -23.57
C VAL A 351 -47.13 20.83 -22.55
N ASN A 352 -45.82 20.89 -22.68
CA ASN A 352 -44.90 20.18 -21.84
C ASN A 352 -43.46 20.75 -21.88
N TRP A 353 -42.63 20.29 -20.96
CA TRP A 353 -41.18 20.40 -21.03
C TRP A 353 -40.58 19.12 -21.62
N THR A 354 -39.59 19.28 -22.49
CA THR A 354 -38.80 18.17 -23.02
C THR A 354 -37.31 18.41 -22.83
N VAL A 355 -36.55 17.30 -22.63
CA VAL A 355 -35.07 17.22 -22.67
C VAL A 355 -34.77 16.19 -23.75
N ASP A 356 -33.90 16.53 -24.69
CA ASP A 356 -33.53 15.64 -25.82
C ASP A 356 -34.77 15.05 -26.56
N GLY A 357 -35.84 15.83 -26.60
CA GLY A 357 -37.12 15.44 -27.25
C GLY A 357 -38.01 14.54 -26.40
N GLN A 358 -37.59 14.13 -25.22
CA GLN A 358 -38.38 13.32 -24.28
C GLN A 358 -39.14 14.22 -23.30
N GLU A 359 -40.43 13.96 -23.08
CA GLU A 359 -41.22 14.68 -22.08
C GLU A 359 -40.72 14.44 -20.67
N VAL A 360 -40.49 15.52 -19.90
CA VAL A 360 -40.06 15.50 -18.50
C VAL A 360 -41.08 16.11 -17.54
N SER A 361 -42.00 16.99 -18.03
CA SER A 361 -43.07 17.58 -17.22
C SER A 361 -44.15 18.22 -18.08
N THR A 362 -45.40 18.12 -17.61
CA THR A 362 -46.57 18.84 -18.18
C THR A 362 -46.98 20.06 -17.34
N LYS A 363 -46.26 20.34 -16.25
CA LYS A 363 -46.48 21.51 -15.42
C LYS A 363 -45.72 22.72 -15.98
N THR A 364 -46.33 23.88 -15.94
CA THR A 364 -45.69 25.12 -16.40
C THR A 364 -44.43 25.48 -15.65
N THR A 365 -44.33 25.02 -14.39
CA THR A 365 -43.12 25.11 -13.54
C THR A 365 -42.53 23.72 -13.37
N TYR A 366 -41.24 23.58 -13.68
CA TYR A 366 -40.48 22.33 -13.55
C TYR A 366 -39.20 22.52 -12.73
N GLU A 367 -39.02 21.77 -11.64
CA GLU A 367 -37.83 21.75 -10.82
C GLU A 367 -36.92 20.62 -11.31
N LEU A 368 -35.70 20.97 -11.71
CA LEU A 368 -34.64 20.06 -12.14
C LEU A 368 -33.54 19.97 -11.06
N THR A 369 -33.13 18.78 -10.74
CA THR A 369 -31.84 18.56 -10.03
C THR A 369 -30.74 18.40 -11.09
N VAL A 370 -29.69 19.20 -10.98
CA VAL A 370 -28.60 19.26 -11.96
C VAL A 370 -27.65 18.09 -11.78
N GLU A 371 -27.63 17.17 -12.74
CA GLU A 371 -26.71 16.00 -12.74
C GLU A 371 -25.85 15.95 -14.01
N LYS A 372 -26.21 16.73 -15.04
CA LYS A 372 -25.52 16.83 -16.33
C LYS A 372 -25.89 18.12 -17.05
N ASN A 373 -25.15 18.45 -18.11
CA ASN A 373 -25.54 19.54 -19.00
C ASN A 373 -26.97 19.26 -19.57
N THR A 374 -27.88 20.22 -19.37
CA THR A 374 -29.30 20.03 -19.72
C THR A 374 -29.84 21.22 -20.49
N GLU A 375 -30.45 20.98 -21.64
CA GLU A 375 -31.24 21.96 -22.37
C GLU A 375 -32.72 21.58 -22.28
N LEU A 376 -33.52 22.43 -21.62
CA LEU A 376 -34.96 22.29 -21.52
C LEU A 376 -35.64 22.99 -22.70
N THR A 377 -36.65 22.35 -23.33
CA THR A 377 -37.52 22.99 -24.32
C THR A 377 -38.95 23.02 -23.81
N ALA A 378 -39.48 24.22 -23.68
CA ALA A 378 -40.94 24.45 -23.43
C ALA A 378 -41.70 24.38 -24.74
N ASN A 379 -42.64 23.45 -24.82
CA ASN A 379 -43.50 23.29 -26.01
C ASN A 379 -44.81 24.01 -25.81
N PHE A 380 -45.13 24.87 -26.73
CA PHE A 380 -46.41 25.62 -26.81
C PHE A 380 -47.15 25.27 -28.11
N LYS A 381 -48.46 25.39 -28.09
CA LYS A 381 -49.32 25.25 -29.25
C LYS A 381 -50.44 26.32 -29.25
N ALA A 382 -51.06 26.56 -30.37
CA ALA A 382 -52.23 27.43 -30.47
C ALA A 382 -53.43 26.80 -29.73
N LYS A 383 -54.18 27.62 -28.99
CA LYS A 383 -55.50 27.21 -28.45
C LYS A 383 -56.43 26.86 -29.53
N ALA A 384 -57.26 25.84 -29.35
CA ALA A 384 -58.36 25.55 -30.29
C ALA A 384 -59.30 26.74 -30.34
N PRO A 385 -59.84 27.11 -31.55
CA PRO A 385 -60.90 28.11 -31.67
C PRO A 385 -62.08 27.69 -30.80
N VAL A 386 -62.59 28.61 -29.98
CA VAL A 386 -63.85 28.45 -29.21
C VAL A 386 -64.99 28.57 -30.12
#